data_e652c2ac7eeb18611644e6f53fa27066
#
_entry.id   e652c2ac7eeb18611644e6f53fa27066
#
_cell.length_a   1.000
_cell.length_b   1.000
_cell.length_c   1.000
_cell.angle_alpha   90.00
_cell.angle_beta   90.00
_cell.angle_gamma   90.00
#
_symmetry.space_group_name_H-M   'P 1'
#
loop_
_entity.id
_entity.type
_entity.pdbx_description
1 polymer ?
#
loop_
_entity_poly.entity_id
_entity_poly.type
_entity_poly.pdbx_seq_one_letter_code
_entity_poly.pdbx_strand_id
1 'polypeptide(L)'
;MGGIFEADADNISKAAELIKSGKLVAFPTETVYGLGASVYDAKAVAGIFAAKGRPAFNPLISHIAEPDELAGYAAADERALFLARKFWPGPLTFVLPRKDENPALDLVCAGLKTITVRCPRHPAALELIRKSGV
;
A
#
# COMPACT_ATOMS: atom_id res chain seq x y z
N MET A 1 -11.74 -8.87 -16.90
CA MET A 1 -10.73 -8.55 -17.91
C MET A 1 -10.11 -7.20 -17.59
N GLY A 2 -8.79 -7.11 -17.61
CA GLY A 2 -8.07 -5.88 -17.37
C GLY A 2 -8.05 -4.97 -18.60
N GLY A 3 -7.81 -3.66 -18.36
CA GLY A 3 -7.60 -2.67 -19.40
C GLY A 3 -6.52 -1.67 -18.96
N ILE A 4 -5.99 -0.95 -19.93
CA ILE A 4 -5.03 0.13 -19.69
C ILE A 4 -5.78 1.45 -19.85
N PHE A 5 -5.65 2.32 -18.88
CA PHE A 5 -6.37 3.58 -18.79
C PHE A 5 -5.41 4.73 -18.46
N GLU A 6 -5.70 5.91 -18.98
CA GLU A 6 -5.02 7.13 -18.55
C GLU A 6 -5.26 7.39 -17.06
N ALA A 7 -4.25 7.93 -16.37
CA ALA A 7 -4.35 8.24 -14.94
C ALA A 7 -5.01 9.60 -14.70
N ASP A 8 -6.19 9.79 -15.30
CA ASP A 8 -7.02 10.96 -15.04
C ASP A 8 -7.91 10.78 -13.81
N ALA A 9 -8.58 11.84 -13.38
CA ALA A 9 -9.39 11.85 -12.17
C ALA A 9 -10.54 10.82 -12.19
N ASP A 10 -11.18 10.63 -13.34
CA ASP A 10 -12.30 9.70 -13.49
C ASP A 10 -11.83 8.25 -13.40
N ASN A 11 -10.75 7.92 -14.09
CA ASN A 11 -10.18 6.58 -14.07
C ASN A 11 -9.57 6.23 -12.72
N ILE A 12 -8.94 7.19 -12.03
CA ILE A 12 -8.46 6.98 -10.66
C ILE A 12 -9.64 6.71 -9.70
N SER A 13 -10.76 7.41 -9.87
CA SER A 13 -11.98 7.16 -9.08
C SER A 13 -12.53 5.75 -9.34
N LYS A 14 -12.58 5.30 -10.59
CA LYS A 14 -12.97 3.92 -10.94
C LYS A 14 -12.01 2.90 -10.34
N ALA A 15 -10.71 3.17 -10.41
CA ALA A 15 -9.69 2.32 -9.82
C ALA A 15 -9.86 2.20 -8.30
N ALA A 16 -10.18 3.30 -7.61
CA ALA A 16 -10.46 3.29 -6.17
C ALA A 16 -11.68 2.40 -5.84
N GLU A 17 -12.73 2.46 -6.64
CA GLU A 17 -13.90 1.57 -6.45
C GLU A 17 -13.54 0.09 -6.70
N LEU A 18 -12.65 -0.19 -7.65
CA LEU A 18 -12.15 -1.55 -7.84
C LEU A 18 -11.39 -2.05 -6.61
N ILE A 19 -10.50 -1.22 -6.03
CA ILE A 19 -9.78 -1.57 -4.79
C ILE A 19 -10.78 -1.85 -3.65
N LYS A 20 -11.78 -0.98 -3.45
CA LYS A 20 -12.82 -1.15 -2.43
C LYS A 20 -13.63 -2.45 -2.63
N SER A 21 -13.81 -2.87 -3.87
CA SER A 21 -14.53 -4.10 -4.21
C SER A 21 -13.67 -5.37 -4.19
N GLY A 22 -12.45 -5.29 -3.69
CA GLY A 22 -11.54 -6.43 -3.56
C GLY A 22 -10.82 -6.83 -4.84
N LYS A 23 -10.75 -5.91 -5.80
CA LYS A 23 -10.03 -6.13 -7.06
C LYS A 23 -8.60 -5.61 -6.97
N LEU A 24 -7.78 -6.02 -7.93
CA LEU A 24 -6.40 -5.57 -8.08
C LEU A 24 -6.31 -4.42 -9.08
N VAL A 25 -5.45 -3.45 -8.78
CA VAL A 25 -5.17 -2.32 -9.67
C VAL A 25 -3.66 -2.13 -9.78
N ALA A 26 -3.15 -2.09 -11.01
CA ALA A 26 -1.79 -1.63 -11.26
C ALA A 26 -1.77 -0.10 -11.33
N PHE A 27 -0.82 0.53 -10.64
CA PHE A 27 -0.73 1.98 -10.56
C PHE A 27 0.71 2.46 -10.66
N PRO A 28 0.95 3.67 -11.20
CA PRO A 28 2.28 4.23 -11.30
C PRO A 28 2.75 4.77 -9.95
N THR A 29 4.07 4.72 -9.75
CA THR A 29 4.76 5.44 -8.68
C THR A 29 5.95 6.21 -9.28
N GLU A 30 6.68 6.98 -8.47
CA GLU A 30 7.90 7.65 -8.92
C GLU A 30 9.06 6.68 -9.20
N THR A 31 8.93 5.42 -8.80
CA THR A 31 9.94 4.38 -9.05
C THR A 31 9.46 3.43 -10.15
N VAL A 32 8.64 2.45 -9.80
CA VAL A 32 8.10 1.44 -10.73
C VAL A 32 6.59 1.31 -10.56
N TYR A 33 5.91 0.70 -11.52
CA TYR A 33 4.50 0.33 -11.36
C TYR A 33 4.32 -0.67 -10.23
N GLY A 34 3.31 -0.44 -9.41
CA GLY A 34 2.88 -1.34 -8.34
C GLY A 34 1.57 -2.06 -8.71
N LEU A 35 1.38 -3.23 -8.13
CA LEU A 35 0.09 -3.93 -8.14
C LEU A 35 -0.50 -3.84 -6.74
N GLY A 36 -1.66 -3.22 -6.63
CA GLY A 36 -2.29 -2.90 -5.35
C GLY A 36 -3.62 -3.56 -5.11
N ALA A 37 -3.92 -3.72 -3.84
CA ALA A 37 -5.18 -4.19 -3.29
C ALA A 37 -5.40 -3.55 -1.92
N SER A 38 -6.60 -3.66 -1.38
CA SER A 38 -6.85 -3.26 0.01
C SER A 38 -6.08 -4.16 0.98
N VAL A 39 -5.33 -3.56 1.91
CA VAL A 39 -4.60 -4.30 2.95
C VAL A 39 -5.55 -5.03 3.92
N TYR A 40 -6.80 -4.60 4.02
CA TYR A 40 -7.83 -5.19 4.88
C TYR A 40 -8.64 -6.29 4.20
N ASP A 41 -8.38 -6.58 2.94
CA ASP A 41 -9.02 -7.69 2.20
C ASP A 41 -8.01 -8.81 1.94
N ALA A 42 -8.00 -9.81 2.82
CA ALA A 42 -7.06 -10.93 2.73
C ALA A 42 -7.17 -11.70 1.40
N LYS A 43 -8.38 -11.79 0.82
CA LYS A 43 -8.60 -12.44 -0.47
C LYS A 43 -7.97 -11.63 -1.61
N ALA A 44 -8.13 -10.30 -1.59
CA ALA A 44 -7.51 -9.43 -2.57
C ALA A 44 -5.97 -9.45 -2.45
N VAL A 45 -5.45 -9.43 -1.23
CA VAL A 45 -3.99 -9.55 -0.96
C VAL A 45 -3.46 -10.90 -1.47
N ALA A 46 -4.16 -12.00 -1.22
CA ALA A 46 -3.80 -13.31 -1.78
C ALA A 46 -3.76 -13.29 -3.31
N GLY A 47 -4.65 -12.50 -3.93
CA GLY A 47 -4.67 -12.26 -5.37
C GLY A 47 -3.37 -11.64 -5.91
N ILE A 48 -2.73 -10.74 -5.15
CA ILE A 48 -1.43 -10.16 -5.54
C ILE A 48 -0.36 -11.24 -5.60
N PHE A 49 -0.26 -12.07 -4.55
CA PHE A 49 0.70 -13.17 -4.52
C PHE A 49 0.49 -14.15 -5.68
N ALA A 50 -0.76 -14.51 -5.94
CA ALA A 50 -1.11 -15.41 -7.04
C ALA A 50 -0.78 -14.80 -8.41
N ALA A 51 -1.17 -13.56 -8.66
CA ALA A 51 -0.95 -12.87 -9.92
C ALA A 51 0.54 -12.69 -10.25
N LYS A 52 1.38 -12.47 -9.25
CA LYS A 52 2.82 -12.25 -9.42
C LYS A 52 3.66 -13.53 -9.27
N GLY A 53 3.07 -14.65 -8.87
CA GLY A 53 3.83 -15.84 -8.49
C GLY A 53 4.78 -15.57 -7.33
N ARG A 54 4.42 -14.61 -6.45
CA ARG A 54 5.28 -14.17 -5.34
C ARG A 54 5.18 -15.15 -4.18
N PRO A 55 6.32 -15.58 -3.59
CA PRO A 55 6.29 -16.45 -2.42
C PRO A 55 5.60 -15.79 -1.22
N ALA A 56 4.75 -16.53 -0.50
CA ALA A 56 3.96 -16.03 0.62
C ALA A 56 4.81 -15.55 1.82
N PHE A 57 6.08 -15.94 1.89
CA PHE A 57 7.01 -15.45 2.92
C PHE A 57 7.65 -14.09 2.60
N ASN A 58 7.36 -13.51 1.44
CA ASN A 58 7.86 -12.21 1.00
C ASN A 58 6.83 -11.13 1.32
N PRO A 59 7.04 -10.27 2.34
CA PRO A 59 6.07 -9.24 2.70
C PRO A 59 5.76 -8.29 1.56
N LEU A 60 4.56 -7.73 1.57
CA LEU A 60 4.15 -6.65 0.69
C LEU A 60 4.38 -5.31 1.39
N ILE A 61 4.60 -4.27 0.58
CA ILE A 61 4.71 -2.91 1.08
C ILE A 61 3.31 -2.30 1.19
N SER A 62 2.92 -1.91 2.40
CA SER A 62 1.69 -1.14 2.61
C SER A 62 1.92 0.32 2.23
N HIS A 63 1.06 0.86 1.39
CA HIS A 63 1.17 2.24 0.92
C HIS A 63 0.15 3.13 1.63
N ILE A 64 0.62 4.27 2.12
CA ILE A 64 -0.21 5.31 2.76
C ILE A 64 -0.11 6.61 1.98
N ALA A 65 -1.12 7.48 2.12
CA ALA A 65 -1.17 8.77 1.42
C ALA A 65 -0.58 9.93 2.23
N GLU A 66 -0.62 9.83 3.55
CA GLU A 66 -0.14 10.87 4.45
C GLU A 66 0.90 10.31 5.43
N PRO A 67 2.04 11.00 5.64
CA PRO A 67 3.07 10.54 6.59
C PRO A 67 2.55 10.30 8.01
N ASP A 68 1.56 11.07 8.45
CA ASP A 68 0.99 10.96 9.79
C ASP A 68 0.18 9.66 10.00
N GLU A 69 -0.21 8.98 8.94
CA GLU A 69 -0.89 7.68 9.03
C GLU A 69 0.05 6.55 9.53
N LEU A 70 1.37 6.76 9.45
CA LEU A 70 2.36 5.75 9.87
C LEU A 70 2.13 5.26 11.29
N ALA A 71 1.84 6.17 12.22
CA ALA A 71 1.65 5.85 13.62
C ALA A 71 0.42 4.97 13.90
N GLY A 72 -0.52 4.89 12.96
CA GLY A 72 -1.68 3.98 13.04
C GLY A 72 -1.33 2.52 12.73
N TYR A 73 -0.31 2.30 11.92
CA TYR A 73 0.07 0.96 11.45
C TYR A 73 1.31 0.40 12.14
N ALA A 74 2.23 1.26 12.55
CA ALA A 74 3.53 0.88 13.06
C ALA A 74 3.88 1.59 14.37
N ALA A 75 4.67 0.92 15.22
CA ALA A 75 5.30 1.54 16.36
C ALA A 75 6.51 2.36 15.89
N ALA A 76 6.23 3.61 15.51
CA ALA A 76 7.22 4.53 14.99
C ALA A 76 7.81 5.38 16.15
N ASP A 77 9.13 5.31 16.32
CA ASP A 77 9.84 6.18 17.27
C ASP A 77 10.07 7.57 16.65
N GLU A 78 10.65 8.48 17.44
CA GLU A 78 10.92 9.85 16.99
C GLU A 78 11.84 9.90 15.75
N ARG A 79 12.78 8.96 15.62
CA ARG A 79 13.69 8.88 14.48
C ARG A 79 12.93 8.51 13.21
N ALA A 80 12.04 7.52 13.31
CA ALA A 80 11.19 7.12 12.18
C ALA A 80 10.27 8.26 11.74
N LEU A 81 9.64 8.95 12.70
CA LEU A 81 8.78 10.10 12.41
C LEU A 81 9.55 11.27 11.80
N PHE A 82 10.77 11.54 12.29
CA PHE A 82 11.64 12.56 11.70
C PHE A 82 12.00 12.24 10.26
N LEU A 83 12.40 11.00 9.98
CA LEU A 83 12.75 10.56 8.61
C LEU A 83 11.53 10.57 7.68
N ALA A 84 10.37 10.18 8.18
CA ALA A 84 9.13 10.23 7.42
C ALA A 84 8.80 11.67 6.99
N ARG A 85 8.86 12.62 7.90
CA ARG A 85 8.62 14.04 7.60
C ARG A 85 9.62 14.61 6.60
N LYS A 86 10.87 14.13 6.66
CA LYS A 86 11.94 14.63 5.79
C LYS A 86 11.89 14.04 4.39
N PHE A 87 11.57 12.75 4.24
CA PHE A 87 11.71 12.01 2.99
C PHE A 87 10.39 11.58 2.35
N TRP A 88 9.28 11.65 3.06
CA TRP A 88 7.97 11.34 2.50
C TRP A 88 7.19 12.60 2.09
N PRO A 89 6.45 12.52 1.00
CA PRO A 89 6.32 11.38 0.07
C PRO A 89 7.63 11.12 -0.70
N GLY A 90 7.93 9.85 -0.94
CA GLY A 90 9.16 9.45 -1.61
C GLY A 90 9.44 7.96 -1.56
N PRO A 91 10.62 7.53 -2.07
CA PRO A 91 10.95 6.11 -2.21
C PRO A 91 11.40 5.43 -0.91
N LEU A 92 11.53 6.16 0.20
CA LEU A 92 11.90 5.58 1.48
C LEU A 92 10.82 4.63 1.96
N THR A 93 11.21 3.41 2.27
CA THR A 93 10.35 2.38 2.86
C THR A 93 10.82 2.06 4.27
N PHE A 94 9.90 2.05 5.23
CA PHE A 94 10.19 1.64 6.60
C PHE A 94 9.81 0.18 6.82
N VAL A 95 10.63 -0.51 7.61
CA VAL A 95 10.28 -1.78 8.23
C VAL A 95 10.27 -1.53 9.74
N LEU A 96 9.10 -1.55 10.34
CA LEU A 96 8.90 -1.18 11.75
C LEU A 96 8.04 -2.24 12.47
N PRO A 97 8.11 -2.30 13.81
CA PRO A 97 7.21 -3.16 14.56
C PRO A 97 5.75 -2.85 14.23
N ARG A 98 5.00 -3.88 13.97
CA ARG A 98 3.57 -3.82 13.65
C ARG A 98 2.77 -3.43 14.89
N LYS A 99 1.85 -2.50 14.73
CA LYS A 99 0.98 -2.02 15.81
C LYS A 99 -0.44 -2.58 15.69
N ASP A 100 -0.94 -2.69 14.47
CA ASP A 100 -2.26 -3.24 14.20
C ASP A 100 -2.16 -4.77 14.08
N GLU A 101 -2.89 -5.48 14.92
CA GLU A 101 -2.96 -6.95 14.95
C GLU A 101 -4.12 -7.49 14.10
N ASN A 102 -4.73 -6.69 13.25
CA ASN A 102 -5.79 -7.13 12.37
C ASN A 102 -5.31 -8.34 11.54
N PRO A 103 -6.01 -9.49 11.61
CA PRO A 103 -5.62 -10.70 10.86
C PRO A 103 -5.51 -10.50 9.35
N ALA A 104 -6.23 -9.53 8.78
CA ALA A 104 -6.10 -9.20 7.36
C ALA A 104 -4.67 -8.76 6.99
N LEU A 105 -3.94 -8.15 7.93
CA LEU A 105 -2.54 -7.75 7.74
C LEU A 105 -1.54 -8.89 7.88
N ASP A 106 -1.93 -10.05 8.39
CA ASP A 106 -1.02 -11.19 8.56
C ASP A 106 -0.43 -11.63 7.23
N LEU A 107 -1.23 -11.66 6.18
CA LEU A 107 -0.78 -12.02 4.85
C LEU A 107 0.13 -10.94 4.24
N VAL A 108 -0.22 -9.66 4.42
CA VAL A 108 0.60 -8.53 3.97
C VAL A 108 1.98 -8.55 4.63
N CYS A 109 2.02 -8.83 5.93
CA CYS A 109 3.25 -8.91 6.72
C CYS A 109 3.98 -10.26 6.61
N ALA A 110 3.45 -11.20 5.83
CA ALA A 110 4.00 -12.56 5.69
C ALA A 110 4.20 -13.28 7.04
N GLY A 111 3.29 -13.06 7.99
CA GLY A 111 3.34 -13.62 9.34
C GLY A 111 4.38 -12.99 10.27
N LEU A 112 5.08 -11.93 9.82
CA LEU A 112 6.09 -11.24 10.61
C LEU A 112 5.45 -10.26 11.62
N LYS A 113 6.20 -9.95 12.67
CA LYS A 113 5.83 -8.92 13.66
C LYS A 113 6.17 -7.50 13.20
N THR A 114 6.65 -7.36 11.98
CA THR A 114 6.97 -6.08 11.35
C THR A 114 6.02 -5.80 10.19
N ILE A 115 5.82 -4.53 9.92
CA ILE A 115 5.09 -4.03 8.75
C ILE A 115 6.02 -3.16 7.92
N THR A 116 5.88 -3.26 6.62
CA THR A 116 6.65 -2.48 5.65
C THR A 116 5.75 -1.40 5.08
N VAL A 117 6.12 -0.13 5.26
CA VAL A 117 5.27 1.02 4.91
C VAL A 117 6.02 2.03 4.05
N ARG A 118 5.34 2.57 3.06
CA ARG A 118 5.82 3.65 2.20
C ARG A 118 4.72 4.65 1.90
N CYS A 119 5.07 5.94 1.81
CA CYS A 119 4.24 6.99 1.26
C CYS A 119 4.82 7.40 -0.10
N PRO A 120 4.27 6.94 -1.22
CA PRO A 120 4.86 7.16 -2.55
C PRO A 120 4.74 8.62 -2.98
N ARG A 121 5.64 9.04 -3.87
CA ARG A 121 5.63 10.39 -4.45
C ARG A 121 5.16 10.34 -5.90
N HIS A 122 3.90 10.09 -6.09
CA HIS A 122 3.28 10.17 -7.41
C HIS A 122 1.82 10.60 -7.24
N PRO A 123 1.36 11.64 -7.94
CA PRO A 123 0.00 12.17 -7.76
C PRO A 123 -1.09 11.12 -7.94
N ALA A 124 -0.97 10.26 -8.96
CA ALA A 124 -1.94 9.20 -9.21
C ALA A 124 -1.98 8.17 -8.08
N ALA A 125 -0.82 7.75 -7.55
CA ALA A 125 -0.74 6.82 -6.43
C ALA A 125 -1.37 7.40 -5.18
N LEU A 126 -1.03 8.63 -4.82
CA LEU A 126 -1.57 9.32 -3.64
C LEU A 126 -3.09 9.51 -3.75
N GLU A 127 -3.58 9.91 -4.91
CA GLU A 127 -5.02 10.09 -5.13
C GLU A 127 -5.77 8.75 -5.07
N LEU A 128 -5.22 7.70 -5.66
CA LEU A 128 -5.80 6.35 -5.58
C LEU A 128 -5.93 5.90 -4.12
N ILE A 129 -4.88 6.06 -3.32
CA ILE A 129 -4.88 5.68 -1.90
C ILE A 129 -5.94 6.49 -1.14
N ARG A 130 -5.97 7.82 -1.32
CA ARG A 130 -6.96 8.69 -0.66
C ARG A 130 -8.38 8.32 -1.00
N LYS A 131 -8.68 8.11 -2.29
CA LYS A 131 -10.03 7.78 -2.77
C LYS A 131 -10.46 6.37 -2.40
N SER A 132 -9.54 5.43 -2.31
CA SER A 132 -9.86 4.07 -1.87
C SER A 132 -10.18 4.00 -0.37
N GLY A 133 -9.57 4.85 0.44
CA GLY A 133 -9.81 4.90 1.89
C GLY A 133 -9.36 3.64 2.65
N VAL A 134 -8.48 2.85 2.08
CA VAL A 134 -8.01 1.56 2.61
C VAL A 134 -6.51 1.42 2.45
#